data_313b4f003677c03ae2f468afaba4c5ad
#
_entry.id   313b4f003677c03ae2f468afaba4c5ad
#
_cell.length_a   1.000
_cell.length_b   1.000
_cell.length_c   1.000
_cell.angle_alpha   90.00
_cell.angle_beta   90.00
_cell.angle_gamma   90.00
#
_symmetry.space_group_name_H-M   'P 1'
#
loop_
_entity.id
_entity.type
_entity.pdbx_description
1 polymer ?
#
loop_
_entity_poly.entity_id
_entity_poly.type
_entity_poly.pdbx_seq_one_letter_code
_entity_poly.pdbx_strand_id
1 'polypeptide(L)'
;MGIFDALNTSVAGLQAQSFALQNISGNIANAQTTAYKGTGTSFVDLVPDATTPDRQVAGSVTAFARSTISSQGPVSASTVATYMAINGDGFFSVQKATGTVDNVPVFSGVTDYTRRGDFQVNANGNLVNGAGYFLMGVPVDSKTGNPLGNVPQVLQFQNNFIPAQATSTIQYSANLPTAPKTVAKATAPAGTLLAAGGLNPSDFTQNPLPIGTPAVPFGDTTKTGSAANNKAAPPAQITAATLLSGAAPSDSITSNFIAGDTITVNGTVITFVASGATGNQLNVTDTVGNLLTKISGITGVAPTIDATTGAITLHTGTASNLSITSSAAGWGALGFPTTVTATRTGGGGVGTGTVVGADSTVFQNESISGGAVTAFNAAGTQVNLQLRWAKTDSASLGGAHQDSWSLFYQTDPAATGLQPAWTNVGTTFTFSPGGALISPTGSAISVPNVTVGGQSLGDITLNVGAGGLTQFASVSGTATPGPILQNGFAAGQLQSVAISNSGLVVGTFSNGQNLNLASVTLSHFTGTNYLKSLDGSAYEVTDQSGPAIIGASGKISGSSLEGSNTDIADEFTKLIVTQQAYSANTKVITTANSMVQDLLNVLR
;
A
#
# COMPACT_ATOMS: atom_id res chain seq x y z
N MET A 1 -48.02 69.95 -13.38
CA MET A 1 -47.52 69.57 -12.04
C MET A 1 -47.66 70.77 -11.12
N GLY A 2 -48.40 70.63 -10.03
CA GLY A 2 -48.42 71.65 -9.00
C GLY A 2 -47.07 71.68 -8.26
N ILE A 3 -46.69 72.84 -7.68
CA ILE A 3 -45.47 72.98 -6.88
C ILE A 3 -45.39 71.94 -5.78
N PHE A 4 -46.53 71.54 -5.22
CA PHE A 4 -46.64 70.48 -4.20
C PHE A 4 -46.32 69.08 -4.74
N ASP A 5 -46.69 68.78 -5.97
CA ASP A 5 -46.33 67.49 -6.60
C ASP A 5 -44.83 67.40 -6.85
N ALA A 6 -44.20 68.50 -7.28
CA ALA A 6 -42.75 68.58 -7.45
C ALA A 6 -42.02 68.42 -6.10
N LEU A 7 -42.54 69.02 -5.04
CA LEU A 7 -42.01 68.84 -3.69
C LEU A 7 -42.12 67.38 -3.21
N ASN A 8 -43.26 66.76 -3.34
CA ASN A 8 -43.47 65.36 -2.94
C ASN A 8 -42.59 64.42 -3.70
N THR A 9 -42.47 64.57 -5.02
CA THR A 9 -41.58 63.77 -5.86
C THR A 9 -40.12 63.94 -5.46
N SER A 10 -39.68 65.19 -5.15
CA SER A 10 -38.33 65.47 -4.72
C SER A 10 -38.03 64.90 -3.32
N VAL A 11 -38.97 64.93 -2.38
CA VAL A 11 -38.84 64.33 -1.05
C VAL A 11 -38.75 62.81 -1.18
N ALA A 12 -39.57 62.16 -2.01
CA ALA A 12 -39.47 60.73 -2.28
C ALA A 12 -38.11 60.39 -2.94
N GLY A 13 -37.61 61.22 -3.87
CA GLY A 13 -36.30 61.10 -4.46
C GLY A 13 -35.16 61.20 -3.42
N LEU A 14 -35.26 62.15 -2.49
CA LEU A 14 -34.29 62.26 -1.38
C LEU A 14 -34.28 61.02 -0.49
N GLN A 15 -35.46 60.51 -0.12
CA GLN A 15 -35.56 59.28 0.68
C GLN A 15 -34.94 58.08 -0.04
N ALA A 16 -35.25 57.91 -1.34
CA ALA A 16 -34.69 56.84 -2.17
C ALA A 16 -33.16 56.95 -2.32
N GLN A 17 -32.63 58.17 -2.53
CA GLN A 17 -31.17 58.38 -2.62
C GLN A 17 -30.49 58.20 -1.23
N SER A 18 -31.14 58.61 -0.13
CA SER A 18 -30.63 58.36 1.24
C SER A 18 -30.51 56.87 1.53
N PHE A 19 -31.53 56.07 1.11
CA PHE A 19 -31.51 54.62 1.22
C PHE A 19 -30.36 54.01 0.38
N ALA A 20 -30.15 54.51 -0.83
CA ALA A 20 -29.03 54.08 -1.66
C ALA A 20 -27.64 54.40 -1.04
N LEU A 21 -27.48 55.61 -0.47
CA LEU A 21 -26.28 56.01 0.24
C LEU A 21 -25.99 55.12 1.44
N GLN A 22 -27.03 54.70 2.15
CA GLN A 22 -26.91 53.78 3.29
C GLN A 22 -26.38 52.38 2.84
N ASN A 23 -26.93 51.81 1.75
CA ASN A 23 -26.48 50.56 1.19
C ASN A 23 -25.03 50.67 0.68
N ILE A 24 -24.68 51.71 -0.08
CA ILE A 24 -23.32 51.96 -0.57
C ILE A 24 -22.33 52.08 0.58
N SER A 25 -22.66 52.84 1.64
CA SER A 25 -21.78 52.97 2.82
C SER A 25 -21.58 51.63 3.51
N GLY A 26 -22.64 50.80 3.64
CA GLY A 26 -22.55 49.45 4.17
C GLY A 26 -21.64 48.54 3.33
N ASN A 27 -21.75 48.61 2.01
CA ASN A 27 -20.92 47.89 1.09
C ASN A 27 -19.43 48.28 1.20
N ILE A 28 -19.13 49.56 1.23
CA ILE A 28 -17.76 50.07 1.41
C ILE A 28 -17.16 49.62 2.74
N ALA A 29 -17.93 49.73 3.84
CA ALA A 29 -17.47 49.29 5.15
C ALA A 29 -17.12 47.80 5.21
N ASN A 30 -17.80 46.95 4.41
CA ASN A 30 -17.63 45.52 4.38
C ASN A 30 -16.87 45.00 3.13
N ALA A 31 -16.23 45.88 2.38
CA ALA A 31 -15.50 45.49 1.16
C ALA A 31 -14.33 44.52 1.44
N GLN A 32 -13.78 44.47 2.67
CA GLN A 32 -12.75 43.55 3.11
C GLN A 32 -13.28 42.41 4.01
N THR A 33 -14.58 42.35 4.26
CA THR A 33 -15.18 41.32 5.10
C THR A 33 -15.28 40.01 4.30
N THR A 34 -14.75 38.90 4.83
CA THR A 34 -14.75 37.57 4.20
C THR A 34 -16.16 37.15 3.86
N ALA A 35 -16.36 36.75 2.58
CA ALA A 35 -17.62 36.29 2.02
C ALA A 35 -18.83 37.24 2.17
N TYR A 36 -18.57 38.52 2.37
CA TYR A 36 -19.64 39.53 2.39
C TYR A 36 -20.31 39.63 1.01
N LYS A 37 -21.63 39.76 1.03
CA LYS A 37 -22.45 39.96 -0.17
C LYS A 37 -23.09 41.33 -0.11
N GLY A 38 -22.68 42.20 -1.01
CA GLY A 38 -23.16 43.58 -1.09
C GLY A 38 -24.67 43.66 -1.31
N THR A 39 -25.25 44.74 -0.86
CA THR A 39 -26.67 45.06 -1.09
C THR A 39 -26.77 46.17 -2.12
N GLY A 40 -27.36 45.86 -3.25
CA GLY A 40 -27.69 46.88 -4.27
C GLY A 40 -28.98 47.64 -3.91
N THR A 41 -29.21 48.73 -4.61
CA THR A 41 -30.47 49.48 -4.52
C THR A 41 -31.19 49.42 -5.84
N SER A 42 -32.45 49.02 -5.83
CA SER A 42 -33.36 49.06 -6.99
C SER A 42 -34.33 50.20 -6.82
N PHE A 43 -34.49 51.03 -7.83
CA PHE A 43 -35.46 52.13 -7.85
C PHE A 43 -36.66 51.69 -8.68
N VAL A 44 -37.88 51.94 -8.17
CA VAL A 44 -39.12 51.65 -8.86
C VAL A 44 -39.92 52.96 -8.92
N ASP A 45 -40.39 53.33 -10.10
CA ASP A 45 -41.28 54.48 -10.29
C ASP A 45 -42.69 54.12 -9.79
N LEU A 46 -43.30 55.06 -9.13
CA LEU A 46 -44.72 54.96 -8.71
C LEU A 46 -45.52 55.81 -9.68
N VAL A 47 -46.20 55.14 -10.62
CA VAL A 47 -47.07 55.80 -11.60
C VAL A 47 -48.40 56.08 -10.92
N PRO A 48 -48.85 57.37 -10.83
CA PRO A 48 -50.21 57.69 -10.35
C PRO A 48 -51.23 57.07 -11.28
N ASP A 49 -52.35 56.63 -10.69
CA ASP A 49 -53.44 56.03 -11.44
C ASP A 49 -54.05 57.07 -12.41
N ALA A 50 -53.63 57.03 -13.67
CA ALA A 50 -54.06 57.96 -14.70
C ALA A 50 -54.85 57.18 -15.77
N THR A 51 -56.06 57.57 -16.01
CA THR A 51 -56.99 56.87 -16.88
C THR A 51 -56.70 56.96 -18.38
N THR A 52 -55.82 57.89 -18.82
CA THR A 52 -55.40 58.02 -20.22
C THR A 52 -53.92 58.35 -20.34
N PRO A 53 -53.19 57.87 -21.38
CA PRO A 53 -51.76 58.11 -21.59
C PRO A 53 -51.40 59.61 -21.65
N ASP A 54 -52.28 60.47 -22.19
CA ASP A 54 -52.04 61.90 -22.38
C ASP A 54 -52.06 62.71 -21.03
N ARG A 55 -52.46 62.10 -19.94
CA ARG A 55 -52.52 62.69 -18.59
C ARG A 55 -51.58 62.05 -17.58
N GLN A 56 -50.73 61.15 -18.01
CA GLN A 56 -49.73 60.56 -17.11
C GLN A 56 -48.76 61.64 -16.68
N VAL A 57 -48.68 61.83 -15.37
CA VAL A 57 -47.69 62.68 -14.72
C VAL A 57 -46.55 61.82 -14.19
N ALA A 58 -45.33 62.32 -14.26
CA ALA A 58 -44.20 61.64 -13.62
C ALA A 58 -44.49 61.36 -12.16
N GLY A 59 -44.48 60.11 -11.76
CA GLY A 59 -44.72 59.67 -10.39
C GLY A 59 -43.49 59.88 -9.45
N SER A 60 -43.69 59.51 -8.23
CA SER A 60 -42.59 59.47 -7.26
C SER A 60 -41.74 58.18 -7.41
N VAL A 61 -40.59 58.12 -6.75
CA VAL A 61 -39.69 56.94 -6.76
C VAL A 61 -39.63 56.29 -5.38
N THR A 62 -39.63 54.96 -5.36
CA THR A 62 -39.35 54.17 -4.16
C THR A 62 -38.09 53.34 -4.38
N ALA A 63 -37.28 53.18 -3.34
CA ALA A 63 -36.08 52.35 -3.38
C ALA A 63 -36.24 51.10 -2.52
N PHE A 64 -35.74 49.98 -3.02
CA PHE A 64 -35.73 48.70 -2.33
C PHE A 64 -34.32 48.10 -2.33
N ALA A 65 -34.00 47.34 -1.27
CA ALA A 65 -32.75 46.56 -1.22
C ALA A 65 -32.81 45.44 -2.25
N ARG A 66 -31.76 45.28 -3.03
CA ARG A 66 -31.52 44.18 -3.93
C ARG A 66 -30.37 43.32 -3.43
N SER A 67 -30.68 42.12 -3.01
CA SER A 67 -29.67 41.15 -2.54
C SER A 67 -28.80 40.65 -3.71
N THR A 68 -27.49 40.49 -3.46
CA THR A 68 -26.52 39.95 -4.42
C THR A 68 -25.86 38.68 -3.90
N ILE A 69 -26.55 37.88 -3.09
CA ILE A 69 -26.06 36.67 -2.44
C ILE A 69 -25.59 35.63 -3.48
N SER A 70 -26.25 35.57 -4.64
CA SER A 70 -25.88 34.67 -5.75
C SER A 70 -24.57 35.06 -6.45
N SER A 71 -24.09 36.31 -6.29
CA SER A 71 -22.84 36.77 -6.92
C SER A 71 -21.63 36.33 -6.12
N GLN A 72 -20.70 35.60 -6.75
CA GLN A 72 -19.48 35.14 -6.11
C GLN A 72 -18.46 36.27 -5.98
N GLY A 73 -17.77 36.33 -4.83
CA GLY A 73 -16.59 37.19 -4.63
C GLY A 73 -15.30 36.55 -5.16
N PRO A 74 -14.20 37.30 -5.22
CA PRO A 74 -12.91 36.76 -5.63
C PRO A 74 -12.43 35.70 -4.62
N VAL A 75 -11.94 34.57 -5.15
CA VAL A 75 -11.35 33.49 -4.34
C VAL A 75 -9.84 33.65 -4.34
N SER A 76 -9.24 33.72 -3.17
CA SER A 76 -7.80 33.83 -2.97
C SER A 76 -7.25 32.65 -2.15
N ALA A 77 -6.02 32.22 -2.46
CA ALA A 77 -5.34 31.18 -1.72
C ALA A 77 -4.95 31.64 -0.31
N SER A 78 -4.97 30.71 0.64
CA SER A 78 -4.58 30.92 2.04
C SER A 78 -3.54 29.88 2.47
N THR A 79 -2.71 30.22 3.45
CA THR A 79 -1.75 29.30 4.08
C THR A 79 -2.39 28.44 5.18
N VAL A 80 -3.63 28.71 5.57
CA VAL A 80 -4.33 27.96 6.62
C VAL A 80 -5.04 26.77 6.00
N ALA A 81 -4.67 25.56 6.41
CA ALA A 81 -5.13 24.32 5.82
C ALA A 81 -6.63 24.01 6.05
N THR A 82 -7.25 24.64 7.06
CA THR A 82 -8.68 24.47 7.36
C THR A 82 -9.58 25.50 6.69
N TYR A 83 -9.01 26.50 6.01
CA TYR A 83 -9.78 27.47 5.25
C TYR A 83 -10.29 26.87 3.95
N MET A 84 -11.48 27.28 3.55
CA MET A 84 -12.10 26.79 2.33
C MET A 84 -12.99 27.86 1.68
N ALA A 85 -13.09 27.79 0.37
CA ALA A 85 -14.00 28.60 -0.42
C ALA A 85 -14.86 27.71 -1.32
N ILE A 86 -16.00 28.26 -1.76
CA ILE A 86 -16.87 27.60 -2.74
C ILE A 86 -16.63 28.25 -4.09
N ASN A 87 -16.32 27.46 -5.09
CA ASN A 87 -16.26 27.90 -6.47
C ASN A 87 -17.54 27.43 -7.20
N GLY A 88 -18.37 28.38 -7.57
CA GLY A 88 -19.72 28.14 -8.10
C GLY A 88 -20.82 28.28 -7.05
N ASP A 89 -21.98 27.67 -7.28
CA ASP A 89 -23.15 27.80 -6.41
C ASP A 89 -23.09 26.86 -5.20
N GLY A 90 -23.56 27.35 -4.06
CA GLY A 90 -23.69 26.58 -2.84
C GLY A 90 -23.30 27.37 -1.60
N PHE A 91 -23.58 26.79 -0.45
CA PHE A 91 -23.31 27.34 0.89
C PHE A 91 -22.84 26.22 1.79
N PHE A 92 -21.98 26.53 2.73
CA PHE A 92 -21.65 25.66 3.86
C PHE A 92 -22.83 25.64 4.83
N SER A 93 -23.21 24.43 5.27
CA SER A 93 -24.18 24.25 6.34
C SER A 93 -23.47 24.48 7.68
N VAL A 94 -24.04 25.31 8.53
CA VAL A 94 -23.46 25.69 9.82
C VAL A 94 -24.53 25.77 10.90
N GLN A 95 -24.12 25.75 12.16
CA GLN A 95 -24.99 26.04 13.30
C GLN A 95 -24.34 27.05 14.23
N LYS A 96 -25.14 27.90 14.84
CA LYS A 96 -24.70 28.83 15.90
C LYS A 96 -24.97 28.21 17.26
N ALA A 97 -24.00 28.21 18.16
CA ALA A 97 -24.23 27.79 19.53
C ALA A 97 -25.14 28.80 20.26
N THR A 98 -26.13 28.28 20.97
CA THR A 98 -27.07 29.06 21.80
C THR A 98 -26.57 29.27 23.21
N GLY A 99 -25.58 28.49 23.64
CA GLY A 99 -24.95 28.54 24.92
C GLY A 99 -23.88 27.47 25.10
N THR A 100 -23.31 27.36 26.29
CA THR A 100 -22.37 26.30 26.67
C THR A 100 -22.81 25.68 27.99
N VAL A 101 -22.77 24.36 28.07
CA VAL A 101 -22.98 23.56 29.28
C VAL A 101 -21.71 22.73 29.49
N ASP A 102 -21.10 22.85 30.64
CA ASP A 102 -19.83 22.18 30.97
C ASP A 102 -18.73 22.38 29.90
N ASN A 103 -18.64 23.60 29.38
CA ASN A 103 -17.71 24.00 28.30
C ASN A 103 -17.97 23.32 26.93
N VAL A 104 -19.09 22.62 26.77
CA VAL A 104 -19.54 22.02 25.50
C VAL A 104 -20.61 22.93 24.88
N PRO A 105 -20.48 23.31 23.59
CA PRO A 105 -21.47 24.14 22.91
C PRO A 105 -22.81 23.39 22.76
N VAL A 106 -23.90 24.08 23.03
CA VAL A 106 -25.28 23.58 22.85
C VAL A 106 -25.89 24.29 21.65
N PHE A 107 -26.56 23.53 20.78
CA PHE A 107 -27.13 24.01 19.54
C PHE A 107 -28.68 23.97 19.58
N SER A 108 -29.31 24.93 18.90
CA SER A 108 -30.77 24.97 18.75
C SER A 108 -31.33 23.94 17.77
N GLY A 109 -30.47 23.29 17.00
CA GLY A 109 -30.87 22.40 15.91
C GLY A 109 -31.26 23.10 14.61
N VAL A 110 -31.23 24.44 14.59
CA VAL A 110 -31.49 25.23 13.36
C VAL A 110 -30.19 25.26 12.52
N THR A 111 -30.32 24.92 11.24
CA THR A 111 -29.22 24.99 10.30
C THR A 111 -29.24 26.33 9.59
N ASP A 112 -28.14 27.07 9.74
CA ASP A 112 -27.83 28.29 8.99
C ASP A 112 -26.87 27.97 7.85
N TYR A 113 -26.72 28.91 6.92
CA TYR A 113 -25.91 28.74 5.71
C TYR A 113 -24.95 29.91 5.56
N THR A 114 -23.72 29.62 5.10
CA THR A 114 -22.73 30.68 4.91
C THR A 114 -21.79 30.36 3.74
N ARG A 115 -21.22 31.42 3.15
CA ARG A 115 -20.06 31.31 2.25
C ARG A 115 -18.74 31.61 2.95
N ARG A 116 -18.80 32.00 4.22
CA ARG A 116 -17.61 32.33 5.01
C ARG A 116 -16.90 31.04 5.42
N GLY A 117 -15.71 30.84 4.85
CA GLY A 117 -14.94 29.59 4.98
C GLY A 117 -13.67 29.70 5.84
N ASP A 118 -13.52 30.73 6.68
CA ASP A 118 -12.38 30.93 7.57
C ASP A 118 -12.47 30.08 8.86
N PHE A 119 -12.70 28.76 8.67
CA PHE A 119 -12.86 27.82 9.78
C PHE A 119 -11.53 27.49 10.45
N GLN A 120 -11.53 27.45 11.77
CA GLN A 120 -10.42 27.02 12.60
C GLN A 120 -10.89 26.01 13.64
N VAL A 121 -10.01 25.10 14.04
CA VAL A 121 -10.31 24.13 15.10
C VAL A 121 -10.22 24.82 16.45
N ASN A 122 -11.30 24.80 17.22
CA ASN A 122 -11.33 25.33 18.58
C ASN A 122 -10.82 24.30 19.62
N ALA A 123 -10.73 24.70 20.88
CA ALA A 123 -10.27 23.82 21.98
C ALA A 123 -11.13 22.55 22.15
N ASN A 124 -12.39 22.58 21.72
CA ASN A 124 -13.31 21.44 21.75
C ASN A 124 -13.23 20.58 20.49
N GLY A 125 -12.31 20.85 19.57
CA GLY A 125 -12.15 20.11 18.33
C GLY A 125 -13.18 20.42 17.25
N ASN A 126 -14.01 21.47 17.41
CA ASN A 126 -14.97 21.87 16.39
C ASN A 126 -14.33 22.84 15.38
N LEU A 127 -14.76 22.76 14.13
CA LEU A 127 -14.44 23.76 13.11
C LEU A 127 -15.38 24.94 13.23
N VAL A 128 -14.87 26.11 13.65
CA VAL A 128 -15.63 27.33 13.91
C VAL A 128 -15.07 28.46 13.04
N ASN A 129 -15.95 29.21 12.35
CA ASN A 129 -15.52 30.37 11.58
C ASN A 129 -15.37 31.62 12.46
N GLY A 130 -14.77 32.68 11.93
CA GLY A 130 -14.53 33.94 12.67
C GLY A 130 -15.80 34.65 13.13
N ALA A 131 -17.00 34.24 12.72
CA ALA A 131 -18.29 34.74 13.19
C ALA A 131 -18.95 33.86 14.28
N GLY A 132 -18.29 32.77 14.69
CA GLY A 132 -18.75 31.88 15.74
C GLY A 132 -19.76 30.79 15.25
N TYR A 133 -19.84 30.53 13.96
CA TYR A 133 -20.64 29.44 13.42
C TYR A 133 -19.81 28.16 13.30
N PHE A 134 -20.43 27.04 13.68
CA PHE A 134 -19.86 25.71 13.69
C PHE A 134 -20.15 24.99 12.37
N LEU A 135 -19.12 24.47 11.74
CA LEU A 135 -19.25 23.75 10.47
C LEU A 135 -19.98 22.43 10.65
N MET A 136 -20.91 22.16 9.74
CA MET A 136 -21.58 20.86 9.63
C MET A 136 -21.05 20.06 8.45
N GLY A 137 -21.08 18.75 8.58
CA GLY A 137 -20.69 17.81 7.55
C GLY A 137 -21.13 16.40 7.90
N VAL A 138 -20.84 15.45 7.01
CA VAL A 138 -21.14 14.03 7.21
C VAL A 138 -19.85 13.33 7.62
N PRO A 139 -19.78 12.66 8.79
CA PRO A 139 -18.65 11.84 9.16
C PRO A 139 -18.40 10.74 8.14
N VAL A 140 -17.12 10.38 7.97
CA VAL A 140 -16.66 9.35 7.04
C VAL A 140 -16.04 8.21 7.85
N ASP A 141 -16.34 6.97 7.47
CA ASP A 141 -15.67 5.80 8.02
C ASP A 141 -14.19 5.82 7.60
N SER A 142 -13.30 5.87 8.58
CA SER A 142 -11.86 5.95 8.35
C SER A 142 -11.26 4.73 7.65
N LYS A 143 -11.95 3.59 7.64
CA LYS A 143 -11.49 2.34 6.99
C LYS A 143 -11.94 2.25 5.54
N THR A 144 -13.21 2.60 5.28
CA THR A 144 -13.81 2.44 3.94
C THR A 144 -13.77 3.72 3.13
N GLY A 145 -13.60 4.89 3.77
CA GLY A 145 -13.70 6.20 3.13
C GLY A 145 -15.13 6.61 2.77
N ASN A 146 -16.15 5.83 3.17
CA ASN A 146 -17.54 6.09 2.83
C ASN A 146 -18.23 6.96 3.89
N PRO A 147 -19.18 7.84 3.50
CA PRO A 147 -19.97 8.61 4.45
C PRO A 147 -20.78 7.72 5.39
N LEU A 148 -20.81 8.05 6.67
CA LEU A 148 -21.58 7.37 7.72
C LEU A 148 -23.03 7.89 7.82
N GLY A 149 -23.67 8.16 6.69
CA GLY A 149 -25.04 8.67 6.60
C GLY A 149 -25.16 9.81 5.61
N ASN A 150 -26.36 10.45 5.56
CA ASN A 150 -26.66 11.52 4.62
C ASN A 150 -27.06 12.83 5.32
N VAL A 151 -27.12 12.83 6.66
CA VAL A 151 -27.54 14.02 7.43
C VAL A 151 -26.31 14.72 7.96
N PRO A 152 -26.07 15.98 7.58
CA PRO A 152 -24.98 16.76 8.15
C PRO A 152 -25.15 16.99 9.65
N GLN A 153 -24.07 16.88 10.40
CA GLN A 153 -24.00 17.19 11.84
C GLN A 153 -22.82 18.08 12.13
N VAL A 154 -22.82 18.76 13.28
CA VAL A 154 -21.70 19.58 13.69
C VAL A 154 -20.45 18.73 13.83
N LEU A 155 -19.40 19.09 13.12
CA LEU A 155 -18.15 18.35 13.11
C LEU A 155 -17.35 18.62 14.39
N GLN A 156 -16.90 17.54 15.03
CA GLN A 156 -16.06 17.59 16.22
C GLN A 156 -14.94 16.56 16.13
N PHE A 157 -13.70 16.98 16.27
CA PHE A 157 -12.49 16.17 16.12
C PHE A 157 -11.64 16.12 17.41
N GLN A 158 -12.25 16.35 18.57
CA GLN A 158 -11.54 16.37 19.84
C GLN A 158 -11.08 14.94 20.21
N ASN A 159 -9.80 14.82 20.58
CA ASN A 159 -9.18 13.58 21.06
C ASN A 159 -9.41 12.36 20.15
N ASN A 160 -9.54 12.58 18.84
CA ASN A 160 -9.66 11.47 17.90
C ASN A 160 -8.39 10.64 17.90
N PHE A 161 -8.50 9.52 18.60
CA PHE A 161 -7.50 8.48 18.65
C PHE A 161 -7.91 7.39 17.67
N ILE A 162 -7.07 7.11 16.68
CA ILE A 162 -7.31 5.95 15.83
C ILE A 162 -6.69 4.72 16.46
N PRO A 163 -7.46 3.64 16.64
CA PRO A 163 -6.91 2.37 17.10
C PRO A 163 -5.91 1.84 16.08
N ALA A 164 -4.99 1.00 16.54
CA ALA A 164 -4.10 0.28 15.65
C ALA A 164 -4.89 -0.57 14.65
N GLN A 165 -4.36 -0.69 13.45
CA GLN A 165 -4.87 -1.60 12.43
C GLN A 165 -3.83 -2.66 12.13
N ALA A 166 -4.19 -3.93 12.34
CA ALA A 166 -3.34 -5.05 11.93
C ALA A 166 -3.14 -5.06 10.42
N THR A 167 -1.95 -5.45 10.00
CA THR A 167 -1.67 -5.70 8.58
C THR A 167 -2.45 -6.93 8.13
N SER A 168 -3.38 -6.73 7.22
CA SER A 168 -4.18 -7.80 6.61
C SER A 168 -3.87 -7.99 5.12
N THR A 169 -3.25 -7.00 4.50
CA THR A 169 -2.91 -7.04 3.08
C THR A 169 -1.51 -6.50 2.84
N ILE A 170 -0.73 -7.23 2.05
CA ILE A 170 0.59 -6.81 1.58
C ILE A 170 0.57 -6.82 0.05
N GLN A 171 0.89 -5.68 -0.56
CA GLN A 171 1.15 -5.56 -2.00
C GLN A 171 2.60 -5.93 -2.24
N TYR A 172 2.84 -6.96 -3.04
CA TYR A 172 4.16 -7.48 -3.32
C TYR A 172 4.40 -7.62 -4.82
N SER A 173 5.52 -7.10 -5.28
CA SER A 173 5.97 -7.28 -6.65
C SER A 173 7.45 -7.59 -6.66
N ALA A 174 7.91 -8.46 -7.55
CA ALA A 174 9.32 -8.79 -7.69
C ALA A 174 9.62 -9.38 -9.07
N ASN A 175 10.84 -9.16 -9.54
CA ASN A 175 11.42 -9.99 -10.59
C ASN A 175 12.32 -11.05 -9.95
N LEU A 176 12.04 -12.33 -10.20
CA LEU A 176 12.88 -13.46 -9.80
C LEU A 176 13.90 -13.76 -10.91
N PRO A 177 15.16 -14.05 -10.59
CA PRO A 177 16.15 -14.38 -11.61
C PRO A 177 15.91 -15.79 -12.17
N THR A 178 16.04 -15.97 -13.47
CA THR A 178 15.99 -17.31 -14.09
C THR A 178 17.07 -18.25 -13.54
N ALA A 179 18.25 -17.68 -13.23
CA ALA A 179 19.39 -18.38 -12.65
C ALA A 179 19.82 -17.71 -11.34
N PRO A 180 19.24 -18.06 -10.18
CA PRO A 180 19.61 -17.46 -8.91
C PRO A 180 21.06 -17.78 -8.53
N LYS A 181 21.72 -16.82 -7.89
CA LYS A 181 23.07 -16.96 -7.31
C LYS A 181 22.93 -17.29 -5.82
N THR A 182 22.70 -18.55 -5.52
CA THR A 182 22.71 -19.06 -4.14
C THR A 182 24.13 -19.48 -3.75
N VAL A 183 24.44 -19.50 -2.45
CA VAL A 183 25.76 -19.91 -1.95
C VAL A 183 26.02 -21.40 -2.28
N ALA A 184 25.02 -22.24 -2.07
CA ALA A 184 25.09 -23.67 -2.33
C ALA A 184 25.36 -24.01 -3.82
N LYS A 185 24.93 -23.15 -4.74
CA LYS A 185 25.18 -23.33 -6.18
C LYS A 185 26.68 -23.45 -6.54
N ALA A 186 27.55 -22.76 -5.81
CA ALA A 186 28.98 -22.71 -6.12
C ALA A 186 29.69 -24.07 -5.98
N THR A 187 29.13 -24.96 -5.15
CA THR A 187 29.70 -26.28 -4.86
C THR A 187 28.82 -27.43 -5.33
N ALA A 188 27.70 -27.11 -5.96
CA ALA A 188 26.67 -28.10 -6.36
C ALA A 188 27.14 -28.95 -7.56
N PRO A 189 26.86 -30.26 -7.56
CA PRO A 189 27.09 -31.12 -8.70
C PRO A 189 26.28 -30.68 -9.94
N ALA A 190 26.89 -30.71 -11.11
CA ALA A 190 26.23 -30.36 -12.36
C ALA A 190 24.99 -31.24 -12.60
N GLY A 191 23.93 -30.66 -13.15
CA GLY A 191 22.67 -31.37 -13.43
C GLY A 191 21.73 -31.50 -12.23
N THR A 192 22.07 -30.92 -11.08
CA THR A 192 21.21 -30.89 -9.90
C THR A 192 20.42 -29.58 -9.78
N LEU A 193 19.35 -29.60 -9.01
CA LEU A 193 18.58 -28.40 -8.71
C LEU A 193 19.40 -27.35 -7.96
N LEU A 194 20.31 -27.77 -7.08
CA LEU A 194 21.27 -26.87 -6.41
C LEU A 194 22.16 -26.14 -7.43
N ALA A 195 22.66 -26.83 -8.47
CA ALA A 195 23.43 -26.22 -9.55
C ALA A 195 22.61 -25.23 -10.37
N ALA A 196 21.29 -25.41 -10.44
CA ALA A 196 20.36 -24.44 -11.00
C ALA A 196 20.04 -23.28 -10.03
N GLY A 197 20.62 -23.30 -8.82
CA GLY A 197 20.39 -22.31 -7.76
C GLY A 197 19.11 -22.55 -6.96
N GLY A 198 18.59 -23.75 -6.97
CA GLY A 198 17.39 -24.14 -6.25
C GLY A 198 17.68 -24.77 -4.88
N LEU A 199 16.63 -25.23 -4.23
CA LEU A 199 16.60 -25.82 -2.90
C LEU A 199 16.56 -27.35 -3.01
N ASN A 200 17.44 -28.06 -2.26
CA ASN A 200 17.40 -29.50 -2.18
C ASN A 200 16.68 -29.97 -0.91
N PRO A 201 15.44 -30.51 -1.01
CA PRO A 201 14.70 -30.95 0.17
C PRO A 201 15.41 -31.96 1.05
N SER A 202 16.39 -32.72 0.50
CA SER A 202 17.15 -33.73 1.23
C SER A 202 18.18 -33.14 2.20
N ASP A 203 18.50 -31.87 2.09
CA ASP A 203 19.49 -31.19 2.95
C ASP A 203 18.84 -30.67 4.24
N PHE A 204 17.54 -30.88 4.40
CA PHE A 204 16.74 -30.41 5.52
C PHE A 204 16.29 -31.54 6.43
N THR A 205 16.26 -31.26 7.73
CA THR A 205 15.68 -32.16 8.75
C THR A 205 14.21 -32.44 8.47
N GLN A 206 13.48 -31.42 7.99
CA GLN A 206 12.10 -31.53 7.54
C GLN A 206 11.99 -30.95 6.12
N ASN A 207 11.22 -31.62 5.26
CA ASN A 207 11.03 -31.15 3.90
C ASN A 207 10.29 -29.79 3.91
N PRO A 208 10.93 -28.68 3.46
CA PRO A 208 10.37 -27.32 3.54
C PRO A 208 9.37 -27.00 2.42
N LEU A 209 9.12 -27.91 1.48
CA LEU A 209 8.14 -27.71 0.42
C LEU A 209 6.71 -27.56 1.01
N PRO A 210 5.75 -27.05 0.25
CA PRO A 210 4.37 -26.88 0.74
C PRO A 210 3.82 -28.16 1.39
N ILE A 211 3.01 -27.99 2.40
CA ILE A 211 2.42 -29.09 3.18
C ILE A 211 1.73 -30.09 2.23
N GLY A 212 2.04 -31.39 2.40
CA GLY A 212 1.48 -32.46 1.61
C GLY A 212 2.19 -32.71 0.26
N THR A 213 3.25 -31.96 -0.07
CA THR A 213 4.10 -32.28 -1.22
C THR A 213 4.66 -33.69 -1.04
N PRO A 214 4.54 -34.59 -2.04
CA PRO A 214 5.03 -35.97 -1.91
C PRO A 214 6.53 -36.03 -1.60
N ALA A 215 6.96 -37.02 -0.81
CA ALA A 215 8.38 -37.36 -0.65
C ALA A 215 9.00 -37.71 -2.00
N VAL A 216 10.20 -37.26 -2.26
CA VAL A 216 10.95 -37.63 -3.45
C VAL A 216 11.71 -38.93 -3.13
N PRO A 217 11.42 -40.06 -3.82
CA PRO A 217 12.16 -41.30 -3.56
C PRO A 217 13.66 -41.09 -3.72
N PHE A 218 14.45 -41.69 -2.82
CA PHE A 218 15.90 -41.68 -3.00
C PHE A 218 16.26 -42.44 -4.28
N GLY A 219 17.06 -41.78 -5.11
CA GLY A 219 17.64 -42.37 -6.33
C GLY A 219 19.12 -42.67 -6.16
N ASP A 220 19.60 -43.63 -6.92
CA ASP A 220 21.00 -43.98 -6.99
C ASP A 220 21.84 -42.90 -7.68
N THR A 221 23.05 -42.70 -7.19
CA THR A 221 24.07 -41.85 -7.81
C THR A 221 25.35 -42.61 -7.95
N THR A 222 26.11 -42.33 -8.98
CA THR A 222 27.33 -43.06 -9.31
C THR A 222 28.60 -42.26 -8.99
N LYS A 223 29.69 -42.98 -8.70
CA LYS A 223 31.05 -42.42 -8.58
C LYS A 223 32.03 -43.31 -9.32
N THR A 224 32.57 -42.81 -10.42
CA THR A 224 33.54 -43.55 -11.26
C THR A 224 35.00 -43.21 -10.81
N GLY A 225 35.79 -44.23 -10.64
CA GLY A 225 37.21 -44.14 -10.41
C GLY A 225 38.01 -43.82 -11.67
N SER A 226 39.30 -43.64 -11.54
CA SER A 226 40.21 -43.52 -12.68
C SER A 226 40.41 -44.87 -13.37
N ALA A 227 40.90 -44.85 -14.62
CA ALA A 227 41.26 -46.06 -15.35
C ALA A 227 42.29 -46.90 -14.57
N ALA A 228 42.10 -48.20 -14.54
CA ALA A 228 42.93 -49.13 -13.78
C ALA A 228 43.41 -50.30 -14.65
N ASN A 229 44.69 -50.64 -14.51
CA ASN A 229 45.34 -51.74 -15.23
C ASN A 229 45.85 -52.81 -14.26
N ASN A 230 46.10 -54.02 -14.76
CA ASN A 230 46.72 -55.11 -14.04
C ASN A 230 48.23 -55.12 -14.24
N LYS A 231 48.92 -56.12 -13.62
CA LYS A 231 50.38 -56.34 -13.74
C LYS A 231 50.76 -57.28 -14.89
N ALA A 232 49.84 -57.63 -15.80
CA ALA A 232 50.17 -58.45 -16.95
C ALA A 232 51.20 -57.79 -17.87
N ALA A 233 51.89 -58.57 -18.67
CA ALA A 233 52.83 -58.05 -19.64
C ALA A 233 52.41 -58.47 -21.06
N PRO A 234 51.88 -57.55 -21.88
CA PRO A 234 51.65 -56.12 -21.60
C PRO A 234 50.50 -55.90 -20.60
N PRO A 235 50.50 -54.75 -19.89
CA PRO A 235 49.42 -54.39 -18.96
C PRO A 235 48.09 -54.35 -19.69
N ALA A 236 47.06 -54.95 -19.10
CA ALA A 236 45.69 -54.92 -19.59
C ALA A 236 44.76 -54.28 -18.56
N GLN A 237 43.58 -53.85 -18.97
CA GLN A 237 42.58 -53.30 -18.07
C GLN A 237 42.17 -54.35 -17.02
N ILE A 238 41.90 -53.88 -15.79
CA ILE A 238 41.33 -54.80 -14.78
C ILE A 238 39.94 -55.28 -15.16
N THR A 239 39.63 -56.47 -14.73
CA THR A 239 38.33 -57.10 -14.88
C THR A 239 37.83 -57.63 -13.53
N ALA A 240 36.60 -58.16 -13.47
CA ALA A 240 36.11 -58.79 -12.24
C ALA A 240 36.93 -60.04 -11.84
N ALA A 241 37.63 -60.68 -12.79
CA ALA A 241 38.52 -61.81 -12.52
C ALA A 241 39.91 -61.45 -12.05
N THR A 242 40.35 -60.18 -12.20
CA THR A 242 41.64 -59.69 -11.77
C THR A 242 41.84 -59.89 -10.26
N LEU A 243 42.95 -60.49 -9.85
CA LEU A 243 43.25 -60.79 -8.45
C LEU A 243 43.61 -59.50 -7.64
N LEU A 244 43.18 -59.47 -6.38
CA LEU A 244 43.48 -58.38 -5.45
C LEU A 244 44.95 -58.36 -5.00
N SER A 245 45.67 -59.47 -5.19
CA SER A 245 47.12 -59.58 -4.90
C SER A 245 47.75 -60.62 -5.79
N GLY A 246 48.94 -60.37 -6.28
CA GLY A 246 49.75 -61.29 -7.09
C GLY A 246 51.12 -60.75 -7.41
N ALA A 247 52.08 -61.60 -7.80
CA ALA A 247 53.39 -61.21 -8.28
C ALA A 247 53.34 -60.86 -9.78
N ALA A 248 54.13 -59.92 -10.24
CA ALA A 248 54.26 -59.61 -11.66
C ALA A 248 55.08 -60.68 -12.39
N PRO A 249 54.78 -61.00 -13.68
CA PRO A 249 53.60 -60.61 -14.43
C PRO A 249 52.42 -61.52 -14.10
N SER A 250 51.26 -60.95 -13.75
CA SER A 250 50.02 -61.68 -13.48
C SER A 250 48.80 -60.81 -13.71
N ASP A 251 47.62 -61.42 -13.85
CA ASP A 251 46.35 -60.68 -13.81
C ASP A 251 46.02 -60.36 -12.36
N SER A 252 46.74 -59.38 -11.78
CA SER A 252 46.50 -58.82 -10.47
C SER A 252 46.63 -57.30 -10.51
N ILE A 253 46.00 -56.57 -9.57
CA ILE A 253 46.03 -55.11 -9.49
C ILE A 253 47.50 -54.61 -9.30
N THR A 254 47.79 -53.36 -9.75
CA THR A 254 49.14 -52.82 -9.78
C THR A 254 49.78 -52.68 -8.39
N SER A 255 49.01 -52.44 -7.33
CA SER A 255 49.46 -52.48 -5.92
C SER A 255 48.57 -53.45 -5.15
N ASN A 256 49.21 -54.41 -4.44
CA ASN A 256 48.48 -55.49 -3.76
C ASN A 256 47.76 -55.01 -2.52
N PHE A 257 46.60 -55.59 -2.20
CA PHE A 257 46.11 -55.64 -0.83
C PHE A 257 46.96 -56.63 -0.02
N ILE A 258 47.17 -56.32 1.21
CA ILE A 258 47.88 -57.16 2.18
C ILE A 258 46.99 -57.50 3.37
N ALA A 259 47.29 -58.58 4.09
CA ALA A 259 46.55 -58.94 5.29
C ALA A 259 46.65 -57.82 6.34
N GLY A 260 45.52 -57.44 6.86
CA GLY A 260 45.34 -56.31 7.78
C GLY A 260 44.85 -55.02 7.10
N ASP A 261 44.89 -54.90 5.78
CA ASP A 261 44.27 -53.78 5.07
C ASP A 261 42.75 -53.71 5.33
N THR A 262 42.19 -52.51 5.25
CA THR A 262 40.78 -52.30 5.45
C THR A 262 40.19 -51.32 4.42
N ILE A 263 38.93 -51.54 4.06
CA ILE A 263 38.10 -50.58 3.37
C ILE A 263 36.84 -50.41 4.21
N THR A 264 36.52 -49.22 4.60
CA THR A 264 35.28 -48.91 5.31
C THR A 264 34.26 -48.35 4.33
N VAL A 265 33.16 -49.04 4.13
CA VAL A 265 32.06 -48.66 3.23
C VAL A 265 30.83 -48.37 4.08
N ASN A 266 30.33 -47.13 4.08
CA ASN A 266 29.16 -46.70 4.86
C ASN A 266 29.20 -47.15 6.33
N GLY A 267 30.38 -47.08 6.95
CA GLY A 267 30.60 -47.51 8.34
C GLY A 267 30.87 -49.04 8.51
N THR A 268 30.66 -49.85 7.48
CA THR A 268 31.00 -51.29 7.51
C THR A 268 32.43 -51.52 7.06
N VAL A 269 33.22 -52.17 7.90
CA VAL A 269 34.62 -52.45 7.61
C VAL A 269 34.75 -53.80 6.87
N ILE A 270 35.40 -53.76 5.70
CA ILE A 270 35.85 -54.94 4.97
C ILE A 270 37.33 -55.12 5.31
N THR A 271 37.72 -56.26 5.87
CA THR A 271 39.12 -56.55 6.25
C THR A 271 39.72 -57.58 5.35
N PHE A 272 40.93 -57.38 4.89
CA PHE A 272 41.69 -58.33 4.09
C PHE A 272 42.50 -59.26 5.00
N VAL A 273 42.37 -60.55 4.74
CA VAL A 273 43.08 -61.63 5.49
C VAL A 273 43.88 -62.50 4.56
N ALA A 274 44.93 -63.18 5.08
CA ALA A 274 45.77 -64.03 4.26
C ALA A 274 44.99 -65.26 3.68
N SER A 275 44.11 -65.84 4.49
CA SER A 275 43.25 -66.98 4.11
C SER A 275 42.09 -67.13 5.15
N GLY A 276 41.07 -67.93 4.80
CA GLY A 276 39.97 -68.23 5.73
C GLY A 276 39.01 -67.10 6.00
N ALA A 277 38.79 -66.20 5.04
CA ALA A 277 37.88 -65.05 5.12
C ALA A 277 36.48 -65.48 5.51
N THR A 278 35.87 -64.80 6.48
CA THR A 278 34.49 -64.99 6.94
C THR A 278 33.75 -63.64 7.08
N GLY A 279 32.42 -63.61 6.99
CA GLY A 279 31.63 -62.40 7.15
C GLY A 279 32.02 -61.29 6.18
N ASN A 280 32.51 -60.15 6.70
CA ASN A 280 32.97 -59.00 5.93
C ASN A 280 34.47 -59.03 5.63
N GLN A 281 35.08 -60.20 5.64
CA GLN A 281 36.47 -60.39 5.25
C GLN A 281 36.60 -60.83 3.78
N LEU A 282 37.76 -60.56 3.20
CA LEU A 282 38.21 -61.04 1.89
C LEU A 282 39.61 -61.58 2.01
N ASN A 283 39.87 -62.69 1.33
CA ASN A 283 41.27 -63.16 1.20
C ASN A 283 42.01 -62.22 0.25
N VAL A 284 43.27 -61.96 0.51
CA VAL A 284 44.11 -61.16 -0.39
C VAL A 284 44.24 -61.77 -1.78
N THR A 285 43.98 -63.08 -1.91
CA THR A 285 43.97 -63.82 -3.18
C THR A 285 42.62 -63.79 -3.90
N ASP A 286 41.62 -63.17 -3.30
CA ASP A 286 40.31 -63.03 -3.95
C ASP A 286 40.37 -62.06 -5.14
N THR A 287 39.30 -61.98 -5.92
CA THR A 287 39.25 -61.14 -7.12
C THR A 287 38.63 -59.76 -6.86
N VAL A 288 38.82 -58.80 -7.77
CA VAL A 288 38.14 -57.52 -7.78
C VAL A 288 36.61 -57.74 -7.75
N GLY A 289 36.10 -58.73 -8.48
CA GLY A 289 34.65 -59.06 -8.45
C GLY A 289 34.17 -59.46 -7.06
N ASN A 290 34.96 -60.19 -6.26
CA ASN A 290 34.59 -60.53 -4.89
C ASN A 290 34.50 -59.25 -4.00
N LEU A 291 35.43 -58.33 -4.17
CA LEU A 291 35.39 -57.04 -3.46
C LEU A 291 34.15 -56.21 -3.87
N LEU A 292 33.89 -56.11 -5.17
CA LEU A 292 32.72 -55.39 -5.66
C LEU A 292 31.40 -56.02 -5.18
N THR A 293 31.35 -57.35 -5.04
CA THR A 293 30.18 -58.07 -4.47
C THR A 293 30.01 -57.70 -2.99
N LYS A 294 31.07 -57.57 -2.21
CA LYS A 294 30.96 -57.09 -0.82
C LYS A 294 30.45 -55.66 -0.74
N ILE A 295 30.94 -54.78 -1.62
CA ILE A 295 30.49 -53.38 -1.70
C ILE A 295 29.03 -53.35 -2.10
N SER A 296 28.63 -54.15 -3.11
CA SER A 296 27.23 -54.28 -3.53
C SER A 296 26.30 -54.74 -2.40
N GLY A 297 26.73 -55.67 -1.57
CA GLY A 297 25.99 -56.13 -0.40
C GLY A 297 25.72 -55.04 0.64
N ILE A 298 26.56 -53.97 0.68
CA ILE A 298 26.40 -52.83 1.59
C ILE A 298 25.57 -51.72 0.93
N THR A 299 25.83 -51.42 -0.35
CA THR A 299 25.17 -50.32 -1.06
C THR A 299 23.84 -50.71 -1.69
N GLY A 300 23.60 -52.00 -1.87
CA GLY A 300 22.40 -52.58 -2.51
C GLY A 300 22.40 -52.51 -4.05
N VAL A 301 23.45 -51.94 -4.66
CA VAL A 301 23.61 -51.86 -6.13
C VAL A 301 24.98 -52.35 -6.53
N ALA A 302 25.03 -53.21 -7.57
CA ALA A 302 26.28 -53.81 -8.05
C ALA A 302 27.14 -52.74 -8.78
N PRO A 303 28.41 -52.52 -8.35
CA PRO A 303 29.37 -51.73 -9.11
C PRO A 303 29.64 -52.37 -10.49
N THR A 304 30.03 -51.51 -11.44
CA THR A 304 30.39 -51.94 -12.79
C THR A 304 31.86 -51.63 -13.09
N ILE A 305 32.45 -52.42 -14.01
CA ILE A 305 33.80 -52.18 -14.53
C ILE A 305 33.68 -51.87 -16.02
N ASP A 306 34.24 -50.75 -16.45
CA ASP A 306 34.30 -50.41 -17.87
C ASP A 306 35.34 -51.30 -18.56
N ALA A 307 34.91 -52.06 -19.55
CA ALA A 307 35.74 -53.05 -20.24
C ALA A 307 36.88 -52.40 -21.08
N THR A 308 36.79 -51.13 -21.39
CA THR A 308 37.77 -50.40 -22.22
C THR A 308 38.87 -49.72 -21.38
N THR A 309 38.46 -49.22 -20.19
CA THR A 309 39.37 -48.45 -19.36
C THR A 309 39.73 -49.12 -18.05
N GLY A 310 39.03 -50.17 -17.65
CA GLY A 310 39.16 -50.80 -16.33
C GLY A 310 38.61 -49.92 -15.18
N ALA A 311 37.99 -48.79 -15.48
CA ALA A 311 37.44 -47.89 -14.46
C ALA A 311 36.23 -48.52 -13.76
N ILE A 312 36.23 -48.45 -12.43
CA ILE A 312 35.15 -48.98 -11.61
C ILE A 312 34.15 -47.86 -11.32
N THR A 313 32.87 -48.10 -11.57
CA THR A 313 31.79 -47.22 -11.18
C THR A 313 31.08 -47.78 -9.95
N LEU A 314 31.16 -47.07 -8.86
CA LEU A 314 30.49 -47.33 -7.60
C LEU A 314 29.12 -46.65 -7.56
N HIS A 315 28.20 -47.21 -6.77
CA HIS A 315 26.80 -46.76 -6.63
C HIS A 315 26.52 -46.41 -5.16
N THR A 316 25.73 -45.35 -4.91
CA THR A 316 25.20 -45.06 -3.59
C THR A 316 24.14 -46.10 -3.17
N GLY A 317 23.38 -46.58 -4.13
CA GLY A 317 22.08 -47.21 -3.86
C GLY A 317 21.04 -46.19 -3.36
N THR A 318 19.92 -46.70 -2.86
CA THR A 318 18.82 -45.88 -2.36
C THR A 318 18.78 -45.80 -0.82
N ALA A 319 19.57 -46.66 -0.13
CA ALA A 319 19.51 -46.78 1.33
C ALA A 319 20.34 -45.71 2.08
N SER A 320 21.55 -45.36 1.61
CA SER A 320 22.43 -44.38 2.26
C SER A 320 23.35 -43.68 1.26
N ASN A 321 23.89 -42.53 1.61
CA ASN A 321 24.94 -41.89 0.84
C ASN A 321 26.18 -42.79 0.85
N LEU A 322 26.96 -42.76 -0.23
CA LEU A 322 28.20 -43.52 -0.31
C LEU A 322 29.31 -42.76 0.47
N SER A 323 29.93 -43.46 1.36
CA SER A 323 31.14 -43.01 2.04
C SER A 323 32.12 -44.18 2.13
N ILE A 324 33.23 -44.11 1.39
CA ILE A 324 34.28 -45.12 1.43
C ILE A 324 35.56 -44.45 1.88
N THR A 325 36.25 -45.08 2.83
CA THR A 325 37.59 -44.69 3.25
C THR A 325 38.51 -45.91 3.25
N SER A 326 39.71 -45.73 2.71
CA SER A 326 40.78 -46.74 2.77
C SER A 326 42.12 -46.07 2.59
N SER A 327 43.10 -46.51 3.34
CA SER A 327 44.51 -46.15 3.17
C SER A 327 45.32 -47.24 2.48
N ALA A 328 44.69 -48.36 2.11
CA ALA A 328 45.34 -49.47 1.44
C ALA A 328 45.86 -49.07 0.05
N ALA A 329 47.08 -49.43 -0.28
CA ALA A 329 47.67 -49.16 -1.61
C ALA A 329 46.85 -49.87 -2.75
N GLY A 330 46.26 -51.02 -2.46
CA GLY A 330 45.37 -51.75 -3.38
C GLY A 330 44.12 -50.95 -3.74
N TRP A 331 43.57 -50.14 -2.83
CA TRP A 331 42.44 -49.29 -3.12
C TRP A 331 42.78 -48.18 -4.13
N GLY A 332 43.95 -47.54 -3.98
CA GLY A 332 44.46 -46.60 -4.98
C GLY A 332 44.70 -47.23 -6.35
N ALA A 333 45.15 -48.53 -6.41
CA ALA A 333 45.34 -49.27 -7.64
C ALA A 333 44.01 -49.60 -8.39
N LEU A 334 42.87 -49.50 -7.70
CA LEU A 334 41.54 -49.63 -8.30
C LEU A 334 41.03 -48.28 -8.83
N GLY A 335 41.84 -47.20 -8.80
CA GLY A 335 41.52 -45.92 -9.37
C GLY A 335 40.80 -44.95 -8.41
N PHE A 336 40.80 -45.21 -7.09
CA PHE A 336 40.11 -44.39 -6.11
C PHE A 336 41.06 -43.64 -5.14
N PRO A 337 40.70 -42.42 -4.72
CA PRO A 337 41.38 -41.73 -3.63
C PRO A 337 41.08 -42.40 -2.28
N THR A 338 41.82 -41.99 -1.23
CA THR A 338 41.64 -42.55 0.13
C THR A 338 40.26 -42.31 0.71
N THR A 339 39.52 -41.31 0.21
CA THR A 339 38.15 -41.04 0.57
C THR A 339 37.32 -40.86 -0.70
N VAL A 340 36.21 -41.60 -0.77
CA VAL A 340 35.23 -41.54 -1.86
C VAL A 340 33.85 -41.24 -1.27
N THR A 341 33.24 -40.15 -1.69
CA THR A 341 31.86 -39.79 -1.27
C THR A 341 30.97 -39.56 -2.47
N ALA A 342 29.72 -39.94 -2.34
CA ALA A 342 28.64 -39.54 -3.27
C ALA A 342 27.32 -39.46 -2.51
N THR A 343 26.52 -38.48 -2.85
CA THR A 343 25.19 -38.25 -2.25
C THR A 343 24.12 -38.84 -3.15
N ARG A 344 23.17 -39.54 -2.59
CA ARG A 344 21.97 -40.04 -3.30
C ARG A 344 21.19 -38.87 -3.90
N THR A 345 20.49 -39.12 -4.99
CA THR A 345 19.47 -38.20 -5.50
C THR A 345 18.15 -38.43 -4.76
N GLY A 346 17.29 -37.43 -4.76
CA GLY A 346 15.98 -37.51 -4.10
C GLY A 346 16.07 -37.47 -2.56
N GLY A 347 15.03 -37.93 -1.90
CA GLY A 347 14.93 -38.02 -0.44
C GLY A 347 13.96 -37.00 0.16
N GLY A 348 13.98 -36.92 1.48
CA GLY A 348 13.07 -36.07 2.26
C GLY A 348 11.75 -36.73 2.58
N GLY A 349 11.10 -36.24 3.64
CA GLY A 349 9.71 -36.60 4.01
C GLY A 349 8.69 -35.85 3.17
N VAL A 350 7.42 -36.10 3.44
CA VAL A 350 6.32 -35.27 2.92
C VAL A 350 6.54 -33.81 3.33
N GLY A 351 6.22 -32.88 2.45
CA GLY A 351 6.35 -31.44 2.70
C GLY A 351 5.66 -31.02 3.98
N THR A 352 6.39 -30.36 4.86
CA THR A 352 5.90 -29.81 6.14
C THR A 352 5.67 -28.31 6.07
N GLY A 353 6.18 -27.66 5.02
CA GLY A 353 6.15 -26.20 4.88
C GLY A 353 7.07 -25.46 5.87
N THR A 354 7.98 -26.17 6.55
CA THR A 354 8.76 -25.59 7.66
C THR A 354 10.24 -25.82 7.47
N VAL A 355 11.04 -24.75 7.67
CA VAL A 355 12.49 -24.84 7.88
C VAL A 355 12.74 -24.66 9.37
N VAL A 356 13.38 -25.64 9.99
CA VAL A 356 13.73 -25.56 11.43
C VAL A 356 14.99 -24.76 11.66
N GLY A 357 15.20 -24.32 12.92
CA GLY A 357 16.35 -23.50 13.29
C GLY A 357 17.71 -24.11 12.95
N ALA A 358 17.86 -25.44 13.12
CA ALA A 358 19.05 -26.18 12.76
C ALA A 358 19.41 -26.05 11.25
N ASP A 359 18.40 -25.94 10.40
CA ASP A 359 18.54 -25.89 8.94
C ASP A 359 18.54 -24.46 8.40
N SER A 360 18.41 -23.43 9.26
CA SER A 360 18.26 -22.02 8.83
C SER A 360 19.41 -21.54 7.97
N THR A 361 20.66 -21.95 8.28
CA THR A 361 21.84 -21.61 7.49
C THR A 361 21.82 -22.29 6.11
N VAL A 362 21.46 -23.56 6.06
CA VAL A 362 21.32 -24.33 4.81
C VAL A 362 20.28 -23.65 3.92
N PHE A 363 19.11 -23.32 4.48
CA PHE A 363 18.05 -22.60 3.77
C PHE A 363 18.51 -21.26 3.22
N GLN A 364 19.25 -20.47 4.00
CA GLN A 364 19.78 -19.18 3.52
C GLN A 364 20.76 -19.35 2.37
N ASN A 365 21.55 -20.43 2.39
CA ASN A 365 22.49 -20.77 1.33
C ASN A 365 21.82 -21.28 0.04
N GLU A 366 20.59 -21.81 0.13
CA GLU A 366 19.82 -22.37 -0.99
C GLU A 366 18.65 -21.48 -1.44
N SER A 367 18.54 -20.28 -0.89
CA SER A 367 17.47 -19.33 -1.20
C SER A 367 18.01 -17.92 -1.40
N ILE A 368 17.19 -17.04 -1.96
CA ILE A 368 17.53 -15.63 -2.18
C ILE A 368 16.59 -14.72 -1.40
N SER A 369 17.06 -13.54 -1.01
CA SER A 369 16.24 -12.55 -0.28
C SER A 369 15.06 -12.10 -1.13
N GLY A 370 13.87 -12.06 -0.54
CA GLY A 370 12.64 -11.54 -1.13
C GLY A 370 12.25 -10.15 -0.60
N GLY A 371 13.13 -9.52 0.20
CA GLY A 371 12.85 -8.24 0.85
C GLY A 371 12.25 -8.40 2.25
N ALA A 372 11.89 -7.26 2.83
CA ALA A 372 11.25 -7.20 4.14
C ALA A 372 10.21 -6.07 4.19
N VAL A 373 9.22 -6.22 5.04
CA VAL A 373 8.19 -5.20 5.27
C VAL A 373 7.88 -5.11 6.77
N THR A 374 7.68 -3.89 7.26
CA THR A 374 7.18 -3.68 8.61
C THR A 374 5.67 -3.91 8.62
N ALA A 375 5.23 -4.97 9.27
CA ALA A 375 3.82 -5.29 9.50
C ALA A 375 3.41 -4.91 10.93
N PHE A 376 2.11 -4.81 11.19
CA PHE A 376 1.56 -4.46 12.49
C PHE A 376 0.61 -5.56 12.96
N ASN A 377 0.70 -5.95 14.23
CA ASN A 377 -0.28 -6.85 14.84
C ASN A 377 -1.54 -6.08 15.29
N ALA A 378 -2.53 -6.77 15.84
CA ALA A 378 -3.79 -6.15 16.29
C ALA A 378 -3.59 -5.11 17.42
N ALA A 379 -2.51 -5.20 18.18
CA ALA A 379 -2.14 -4.22 19.21
C ALA A 379 -1.36 -3.02 18.66
N GLY A 380 -1.01 -3.03 17.36
CA GLY A 380 -0.20 -1.97 16.73
C GLY A 380 1.31 -2.14 16.95
N THR A 381 1.75 -3.30 17.46
CA THR A 381 3.18 -3.59 17.59
C THR A 381 3.77 -3.84 16.21
N GLN A 382 4.91 -3.20 15.95
CA GLN A 382 5.64 -3.37 14.71
C GLN A 382 6.38 -4.72 14.70
N VAL A 383 6.27 -5.43 13.60
CA VAL A 383 6.93 -6.71 13.35
C VAL A 383 7.62 -6.65 12.00
N ASN A 384 8.90 -6.99 11.94
CA ASN A 384 9.65 -7.04 10.68
C ASN A 384 9.44 -8.40 10.01
N LEU A 385 8.60 -8.44 8.99
CA LEU A 385 8.32 -9.63 8.18
C LEU A 385 9.36 -9.74 7.06
N GLN A 386 10.32 -10.64 7.22
CA GLN A 386 11.32 -10.94 6.19
C GLN A 386 10.82 -12.05 5.26
N LEU A 387 11.09 -11.90 3.97
CA LEU A 387 10.67 -12.82 2.91
C LEU A 387 11.90 -13.41 2.21
N ARG A 388 11.84 -14.69 1.83
CA ARG A 388 12.84 -15.35 0.99
C ARG A 388 12.21 -16.21 -0.08
N TRP A 389 12.85 -16.25 -1.24
CA TRP A 389 12.46 -17.07 -2.36
C TRP A 389 13.40 -18.26 -2.50
N ALA A 390 12.83 -19.45 -2.60
CA ALA A 390 13.56 -20.67 -2.93
C ALA A 390 13.06 -21.25 -4.26
N LYS A 391 13.96 -21.51 -5.20
CA LYS A 391 13.63 -22.19 -6.46
C LYS A 391 13.45 -23.67 -6.19
N THR A 392 12.29 -24.23 -6.50
CA THR A 392 11.90 -25.60 -6.14
C THR A 392 11.93 -26.55 -7.33
N ASP A 393 11.99 -26.01 -8.55
CA ASP A 393 12.24 -26.75 -9.80
C ASP A 393 12.85 -25.83 -10.85
N SER A 394 13.49 -26.38 -11.87
CA SER A 394 14.11 -25.62 -12.94
C SER A 394 14.00 -26.25 -14.30
N ALA A 395 13.53 -25.48 -15.27
CA ALA A 395 13.49 -25.89 -16.68
C ALA A 395 14.89 -26.26 -17.24
N SER A 396 15.99 -25.75 -16.61
CA SER A 396 17.35 -26.10 -17.02
C SER A 396 17.72 -27.57 -16.78
N LEU A 397 16.94 -28.30 -15.99
CA LEU A 397 17.12 -29.74 -15.76
C LEU A 397 16.60 -30.60 -16.94
N GLY A 398 15.88 -30.01 -17.89
CA GLY A 398 15.34 -30.68 -19.07
C GLY A 398 14.09 -31.49 -18.78
N GLY A 399 13.62 -32.25 -19.80
CA GLY A 399 12.42 -33.07 -19.65
C GLY A 399 11.15 -32.30 -19.33
N ALA A 400 10.40 -32.77 -18.32
CA ALA A 400 9.15 -32.13 -17.87
C ALA A 400 9.34 -31.08 -16.77
N HIS A 401 10.59 -30.72 -16.42
CA HIS A 401 10.89 -29.72 -15.40
C HIS A 401 10.46 -28.33 -15.83
N GLN A 402 9.91 -27.57 -14.89
CA GLN A 402 9.48 -26.18 -15.07
C GLN A 402 10.09 -25.29 -14.00
N ASP A 403 10.27 -24.02 -14.34
CA ASP A 403 10.73 -23.06 -13.34
C ASP A 403 9.64 -22.81 -12.30
N SER A 404 9.88 -23.30 -11.08
CA SER A 404 8.97 -23.13 -9.96
C SER A 404 9.69 -22.61 -8.71
N TRP A 405 8.95 -21.86 -7.88
CA TRP A 405 9.44 -21.20 -6.70
C TRP A 405 8.47 -21.31 -5.53
N SER A 406 9.02 -21.29 -4.33
CA SER A 406 8.25 -21.13 -3.10
C SER A 406 8.70 -19.89 -2.37
N LEU A 407 7.74 -19.17 -1.81
CA LEU A 407 7.99 -18.02 -0.94
C LEU A 407 7.92 -18.46 0.52
N PHE A 408 8.85 -17.97 1.32
CA PHE A 408 8.92 -18.20 2.75
C PHE A 408 8.95 -16.89 3.51
N TYR A 409 8.34 -16.87 4.69
CA TYR A 409 8.51 -15.79 5.64
C TYR A 409 9.24 -16.27 6.89
N GLN A 410 10.01 -15.39 7.53
CA GLN A 410 10.72 -15.70 8.74
C GLN A 410 9.76 -15.77 9.92
N THR A 411 9.64 -16.96 10.51
CA THR A 411 8.75 -17.20 11.65
C THR A 411 9.43 -16.82 12.96
N ASP A 412 10.69 -17.19 13.13
CA ASP A 412 11.48 -16.80 14.31
C ASP A 412 12.95 -16.64 13.94
N PRO A 413 13.51 -15.42 14.03
CA PRO A 413 14.94 -15.18 13.79
C PRO A 413 15.86 -15.81 14.83
N ALA A 414 15.36 -16.15 16.03
CA ALA A 414 16.12 -16.76 17.11
C ALA A 414 15.89 -18.28 17.24
N ALA A 415 15.16 -18.90 16.29
CA ALA A 415 14.87 -20.32 16.30
C ALA A 415 16.12 -21.18 16.34
N THR A 416 16.11 -22.20 17.20
CA THR A 416 17.18 -23.20 17.33
C THR A 416 16.61 -24.61 17.29
N GLY A 417 17.46 -25.61 16.95
CA GLY A 417 17.06 -27.01 16.90
C GLY A 417 15.85 -27.22 15.98
N LEU A 418 14.78 -27.81 16.49
CA LEU A 418 13.56 -28.13 15.73
C LEU A 418 12.51 -27.02 15.75
N GLN A 419 12.78 -25.85 16.33
CA GLN A 419 11.87 -24.71 16.31
C GLN A 419 11.74 -24.16 14.89
N PRO A 420 10.53 -23.75 14.45
CA PRO A 420 10.31 -23.18 13.13
C PRO A 420 11.06 -21.86 12.96
N ALA A 421 12.01 -21.79 12.01
CA ALA A 421 12.73 -20.56 11.64
C ALA A 421 12.07 -19.85 10.47
N TRP A 422 11.63 -20.61 9.45
CA TRP A 422 10.96 -20.08 8.26
C TRP A 422 9.74 -20.95 7.94
N THR A 423 8.69 -20.30 7.46
CA THR A 423 7.46 -20.98 7.04
C THR A 423 7.17 -20.67 5.58
N ASN A 424 6.87 -21.72 4.82
CA ASN A 424 6.41 -21.63 3.43
C ASN A 424 5.00 -21.04 3.40
N VAL A 425 4.74 -20.11 2.48
CA VAL A 425 3.38 -19.52 2.31
C VAL A 425 2.36 -20.53 1.77
N GLY A 426 2.79 -21.77 1.45
CA GLY A 426 1.91 -22.84 1.03
C GLY A 426 1.56 -22.82 -0.46
N THR A 427 2.10 -21.89 -1.22
CA THR A 427 1.83 -21.72 -2.66
C THR A 427 3.09 -21.95 -3.47
N THR A 428 2.97 -22.73 -4.55
CA THR A 428 4.03 -22.88 -5.54
C THR A 428 3.78 -21.90 -6.70
N PHE A 429 4.79 -21.13 -7.04
CA PHE A 429 4.78 -20.15 -8.13
C PHE A 429 5.48 -20.74 -9.35
N THR A 430 4.77 -20.91 -10.46
CA THR A 430 5.34 -21.43 -11.71
C THR A 430 5.36 -20.36 -12.80
N PHE A 431 6.43 -20.37 -13.58
CA PHE A 431 6.66 -19.35 -14.61
C PHE A 431 6.78 -19.99 -16.00
N SER A 432 6.30 -19.26 -17.01
CA SER A 432 6.48 -19.64 -18.41
C SER A 432 7.93 -19.41 -18.85
N PRO A 433 8.37 -20.01 -19.96
CA PRO A 433 9.68 -19.69 -20.55
C PRO A 433 9.85 -18.21 -20.91
N GLY A 434 8.75 -17.47 -21.11
CA GLY A 434 8.74 -16.02 -21.32
C GLY A 434 8.78 -15.19 -20.06
N GLY A 435 8.89 -15.82 -18.87
CA GLY A 435 9.00 -15.13 -17.58
C GLY A 435 7.70 -14.66 -16.95
N ALA A 436 6.54 -15.00 -17.54
CA ALA A 436 5.24 -14.68 -16.97
C ALA A 436 4.82 -15.71 -15.94
N LEU A 437 4.15 -15.27 -14.85
CA LEU A 437 3.56 -16.15 -13.84
C LEU A 437 2.41 -16.97 -14.45
N ILE A 438 2.46 -18.31 -14.32
CA ILE A 438 1.40 -19.24 -14.75
C ILE A 438 0.52 -19.63 -13.57
N SER A 439 1.13 -19.95 -12.44
CA SER A 439 0.44 -20.35 -11.21
C SER A 439 1.06 -19.65 -10.01
N PRO A 440 0.24 -19.19 -9.05
CA PRO A 440 -1.22 -19.20 -9.05
C PRO A 440 -1.84 -18.24 -10.09
N THR A 441 -3.01 -18.58 -10.62
CA THR A 441 -3.75 -17.74 -11.58
C THR A 441 -4.41 -16.52 -10.92
N GLY A 442 -4.58 -16.56 -9.58
CA GLY A 442 -5.10 -15.46 -8.78
C GLY A 442 -4.00 -14.49 -8.37
N SER A 443 -4.34 -13.20 -8.29
CA SER A 443 -3.42 -12.16 -7.82
C SER A 443 -3.30 -12.08 -6.29
N ALA A 444 -4.20 -12.72 -5.55
CA ALA A 444 -4.27 -12.70 -4.09
C ALA A 444 -4.00 -14.09 -3.51
N ILE A 445 -3.04 -14.17 -2.61
CA ILE A 445 -2.62 -15.40 -1.94
C ILE A 445 -2.89 -15.24 -0.45
N SER A 446 -3.70 -16.12 0.11
CA SER A 446 -3.98 -16.13 1.56
C SER A 446 -2.88 -16.88 2.29
N VAL A 447 -2.26 -16.22 3.27
CA VAL A 447 -1.28 -16.80 4.18
C VAL A 447 -1.91 -16.81 5.58
N PRO A 448 -2.43 -17.94 6.04
CA PRO A 448 -3.15 -18.00 7.31
C PRO A 448 -2.20 -17.98 8.50
N ASN A 449 -2.66 -17.41 9.62
CA ASN A 449 -2.03 -17.48 10.93
C ASN A 449 -0.54 -17.08 10.95
N VAL A 450 -0.19 -15.99 10.26
CA VAL A 450 1.21 -15.50 10.21
C VAL A 450 1.67 -15.11 11.60
N THR A 451 2.79 -15.70 12.04
CA THR A 451 3.45 -15.38 13.32
C THR A 451 4.91 -15.10 13.08
N VAL A 452 5.46 -14.08 13.74
CA VAL A 452 6.87 -13.70 13.66
C VAL A 452 7.39 -13.37 15.06
N GLY A 453 8.42 -14.08 15.52
CA GLY A 453 9.00 -13.88 16.85
C GLY A 453 7.97 -14.02 17.99
N GLY A 454 7.02 -14.94 17.85
CA GLY A 454 5.93 -15.14 18.82
C GLY A 454 4.80 -14.10 18.74
N GLN A 455 4.89 -13.09 17.85
CA GLN A 455 3.82 -12.11 17.63
C GLN A 455 2.90 -12.58 16.51
N SER A 456 1.61 -12.72 16.80
CA SER A 456 0.62 -13.07 15.78
C SER A 456 0.21 -11.84 14.98
N LEU A 457 0.32 -11.96 13.65
CA LEU A 457 -0.19 -10.97 12.68
C LEU A 457 -1.58 -11.35 12.17
N GLY A 458 -2.03 -12.61 12.40
CA GLY A 458 -3.26 -13.14 11.84
C GLY A 458 -3.13 -13.56 10.38
N ASP A 459 -4.24 -13.58 9.67
CA ASP A 459 -4.27 -13.94 8.26
C ASP A 459 -3.85 -12.75 7.39
N ILE A 460 -2.89 -12.97 6.50
CA ILE A 460 -2.39 -11.96 5.58
C ILE A 460 -2.70 -12.36 4.14
N THR A 461 -3.29 -11.45 3.39
CA THR A 461 -3.45 -11.60 1.94
C THR A 461 -2.26 -10.94 1.24
N LEU A 462 -1.45 -11.76 0.57
CA LEU A 462 -0.36 -11.29 -0.27
C LEU A 462 -0.89 -11.03 -1.68
N ASN A 463 -0.98 -9.77 -2.08
CA ASN A 463 -1.40 -9.34 -3.40
C ASN A 463 -0.18 -9.18 -4.31
N VAL A 464 -0.07 -10.03 -5.31
CA VAL A 464 1.04 -9.99 -6.28
C VAL A 464 0.69 -9.19 -7.56
N GLY A 465 -0.58 -8.78 -7.70
CA GLY A 465 -1.06 -8.01 -8.85
C GLY A 465 -0.93 -8.75 -10.20
N ALA A 466 -1.58 -8.23 -11.22
CA ALA A 466 -1.39 -8.72 -12.58
C ALA A 466 0.01 -8.30 -13.08
N GLY A 467 0.89 -9.29 -13.36
CA GLY A 467 2.28 -9.02 -13.77
C GLY A 467 3.19 -8.52 -12.65
N GLY A 468 2.78 -8.57 -11.39
CA GLY A 468 3.59 -8.16 -10.25
C GLY A 468 4.73 -9.11 -9.93
N LEU A 469 4.60 -10.38 -10.29
CA LEU A 469 5.68 -11.36 -10.24
C LEU A 469 6.10 -11.75 -11.65
N THR A 470 7.39 -11.66 -11.91
CA THR A 470 8.00 -12.03 -13.18
C THR A 470 9.28 -12.84 -12.93
N GLN A 471 9.72 -13.57 -13.96
CA GLN A 471 11.00 -14.30 -13.91
C GLN A 471 11.82 -13.98 -15.15
N PHE A 472 12.52 -12.86 -15.11
CA PHE A 472 13.44 -12.48 -16.18
C PHE A 472 14.90 -12.66 -15.74
N ALA A 473 15.78 -12.80 -16.73
CA ALA A 473 17.20 -12.89 -16.48
C ALA A 473 17.71 -11.68 -15.69
N SER A 474 18.50 -11.94 -14.65
CA SER A 474 19.13 -10.91 -13.83
C SER A 474 20.62 -11.19 -13.70
N VAL A 475 21.45 -10.20 -14.00
CA VAL A 475 22.93 -10.32 -13.88
C VAL A 475 23.35 -10.50 -12.41
N SER A 476 22.62 -9.89 -11.48
CA SER A 476 22.87 -10.04 -10.03
C SER A 476 22.56 -11.46 -9.54
N GLY A 477 21.59 -12.15 -10.15
CA GLY A 477 21.11 -13.45 -9.69
C GLY A 477 20.34 -13.37 -8.37
N THR A 478 19.92 -12.18 -7.97
CA THR A 478 19.06 -11.91 -6.78
C THR A 478 17.66 -11.53 -7.22
N ALA A 479 16.69 -11.71 -6.36
CA ALA A 479 15.35 -11.12 -6.59
C ALA A 479 15.45 -9.60 -6.54
N THR A 480 14.65 -8.94 -7.36
CA THR A 480 14.52 -7.48 -7.35
C THR A 480 13.09 -7.13 -6.93
N PRO A 481 12.83 -7.00 -5.62
CA PRO A 481 11.51 -6.60 -5.14
C PRO A 481 11.26 -5.13 -5.50
N GLY A 482 10.02 -4.86 -5.91
CA GLY A 482 9.49 -3.49 -5.99
C GLY A 482 9.14 -2.96 -4.59
N PRO A 483 8.49 -1.80 -4.49
CA PRO A 483 7.99 -1.32 -3.22
C PRO A 483 7.01 -2.33 -2.61
N ILE A 484 7.30 -2.76 -1.37
CA ILE A 484 6.40 -3.65 -0.62
C ILE A 484 5.54 -2.74 0.25
N LEU A 485 4.23 -2.70 -0.03
CA LEU A 485 3.27 -1.86 0.67
C LEU A 485 2.35 -2.73 1.53
N GLN A 486 1.91 -2.19 2.66
CA GLN A 486 0.99 -2.87 3.56
C GLN A 486 -0.03 -1.87 4.13
N ASN A 487 -1.16 -2.35 4.66
CA ASN A 487 -2.29 -1.54 5.08
C ASN A 487 -2.43 -1.36 6.60
N GLY A 488 -1.53 -1.91 7.40
CA GLY A 488 -1.56 -1.79 8.86
C GLY A 488 -0.88 -0.51 9.36
N PHE A 489 -1.20 -0.10 10.56
CA PHE A 489 -0.55 1.01 11.25
C PHE A 489 -0.69 0.90 12.76
N ALA A 490 0.22 1.53 13.50
CA ALA A 490 0.10 1.70 14.94
C ALA A 490 -1.02 2.69 15.29
N ALA A 491 -1.50 2.63 16.52
CA ALA A 491 -2.43 3.63 17.03
C ALA A 491 -1.82 5.06 16.93
N GLY A 492 -2.66 6.05 16.69
CA GLY A 492 -2.22 7.43 16.51
C GLY A 492 -3.20 8.45 17.07
N GLN A 493 -2.69 9.59 17.56
CA GLN A 493 -3.48 10.75 17.97
C GLN A 493 -3.57 11.76 16.82
N LEU A 494 -4.71 12.41 16.68
CA LEU A 494 -4.90 13.49 15.73
C LEU A 494 -3.97 14.66 16.05
N GLN A 495 -3.13 15.06 15.09
CA GLN A 495 -2.20 16.18 15.20
C GLN A 495 -2.73 17.45 14.53
N SER A 496 -3.32 17.30 13.36
CA SER A 496 -3.84 18.43 12.58
C SER A 496 -4.99 18.00 11.68
N VAL A 497 -5.78 18.99 11.26
CA VAL A 497 -6.90 18.84 10.33
C VAL A 497 -6.69 19.78 9.15
N ALA A 498 -6.96 19.28 7.94
CA ALA A 498 -6.92 20.05 6.70
C ALA A 498 -8.17 19.78 5.86
N ILE A 499 -8.51 20.72 5.00
CA ILE A 499 -9.62 20.56 4.04
C ILE A 499 -9.03 20.33 2.64
N SER A 500 -9.44 19.23 2.00
CA SER A 500 -9.02 18.91 0.63
C SER A 500 -9.85 19.68 -0.41
N ASN A 501 -9.38 19.73 -1.66
CA ASN A 501 -10.12 20.33 -2.78
C ASN A 501 -11.38 19.53 -3.17
N SER A 502 -11.55 18.33 -2.63
CA SER A 502 -12.78 17.53 -2.78
C SER A 502 -13.78 17.75 -1.63
N GLY A 503 -13.49 18.65 -0.68
CA GLY A 503 -14.34 18.90 0.47
C GLY A 503 -14.24 17.86 1.57
N LEU A 504 -13.22 17.01 1.55
CA LEU A 504 -12.96 16.06 2.63
C LEU A 504 -12.13 16.72 3.73
N VAL A 505 -12.54 16.49 4.96
CA VAL A 505 -11.78 16.87 6.15
C VAL A 505 -10.78 15.76 6.42
N VAL A 506 -9.51 16.03 6.19
CA VAL A 506 -8.40 15.07 6.32
C VAL A 506 -7.70 15.33 7.64
N GLY A 507 -7.61 14.31 8.49
CA GLY A 507 -6.83 14.33 9.73
C GLY A 507 -5.46 13.72 9.51
N THR A 508 -4.41 14.41 9.95
CA THR A 508 -3.04 13.89 10.04
C THR A 508 -2.79 13.41 11.46
N PHE A 509 -2.33 12.16 11.60
CA PHE A 509 -2.14 11.48 12.87
C PHE A 509 -0.66 11.32 13.22
N SER A 510 -0.36 11.13 14.52
CA SER A 510 1.01 10.98 15.04
C SER A 510 1.77 9.77 14.48
N ASN A 511 1.05 8.80 13.93
CA ASN A 511 1.60 7.63 13.25
C ASN A 511 1.89 7.87 11.75
N GLY A 512 1.76 9.11 11.27
CA GLY A 512 1.96 9.50 9.88
C GLY A 512 0.81 9.19 8.92
N GLN A 513 -0.31 8.65 9.43
CA GLN A 513 -1.48 8.37 8.60
C GLN A 513 -2.30 9.63 8.35
N ASN A 514 -2.80 9.76 7.12
CA ASN A 514 -3.76 10.77 6.71
C ASN A 514 -5.08 10.07 6.40
N LEU A 515 -6.11 10.33 7.21
CA LEU A 515 -7.41 9.69 7.05
C LEU A 515 -8.51 10.73 6.82
N ASN A 516 -9.48 10.38 6.00
CA ASN A 516 -10.68 11.17 5.82
C ASN A 516 -11.58 11.01 7.05
N LEU A 517 -11.90 12.11 7.72
CA LEU A 517 -12.69 12.13 8.95
C LEU A 517 -14.14 12.50 8.70
N ALA A 518 -14.36 13.42 7.75
CA ALA A 518 -15.69 13.90 7.39
C ALA A 518 -15.71 14.44 5.96
N SER A 519 -16.90 14.58 5.39
CA SER A 519 -17.16 15.28 4.14
C SER A 519 -17.96 16.54 4.43
N VAL A 520 -17.46 17.68 3.99
CA VAL A 520 -18.22 18.94 4.02
C VAL A 520 -19.28 18.91 2.96
N THR A 521 -20.52 19.12 3.34
CA THR A 521 -21.65 19.14 2.41
C THR A 521 -21.98 20.57 2.01
N LEU A 522 -22.26 20.77 0.73
CA LEU A 522 -22.79 22.01 0.20
C LEU A 522 -24.31 21.91 0.06
N SER A 523 -24.98 23.02 0.34
CA SER A 523 -26.41 23.18 0.11
C SER A 523 -26.67 24.32 -0.88
N HIS A 524 -27.67 24.20 -1.72
CA HIS A 524 -28.08 25.27 -2.62
C HIS A 524 -29.59 25.57 -2.48
N PHE A 525 -30.02 26.70 -3.01
CA PHE A 525 -31.38 27.22 -2.91
C PHE A 525 -31.89 27.63 -4.29
N THR A 526 -33.14 27.37 -4.57
CA THR A 526 -33.80 27.84 -5.81
C THR A 526 -33.89 29.38 -5.83
N GLY A 527 -34.23 29.98 -4.69
CA GLY A 527 -34.31 31.43 -4.50
C GLY A 527 -33.17 32.01 -3.66
N THR A 528 -31.92 31.83 -4.06
CA THR A 528 -30.73 32.24 -3.29
C THR A 528 -30.77 33.69 -2.78
N ASN A 529 -31.27 34.65 -3.59
CA ASN A 529 -31.29 36.06 -3.22
C ASN A 529 -32.44 36.42 -2.26
N TYR A 530 -33.31 35.47 -1.92
CA TYR A 530 -34.37 35.62 -0.93
C TYR A 530 -34.05 35.03 0.43
N LEU A 531 -32.80 34.56 0.62
CA LEU A 531 -32.31 34.16 1.93
C LEU A 531 -32.24 35.38 2.85
N LYS A 532 -32.60 35.21 4.12
CA LYS A 532 -32.52 36.25 5.14
C LYS A 532 -31.09 36.34 5.67
N SER A 533 -30.48 37.49 5.57
CA SER A 533 -29.15 37.74 6.08
C SER A 533 -29.14 37.79 7.60
N LEU A 534 -28.16 37.11 8.20
CA LEU A 534 -27.85 37.11 9.62
C LEU A 534 -26.47 37.73 9.85
N ASP A 535 -26.14 37.99 11.12
CA ASP A 535 -24.82 38.50 11.50
C ASP A 535 -23.71 37.53 11.10
N GLY A 536 -22.56 38.05 10.67
CA GLY A 536 -21.37 37.27 10.36
C GLY A 536 -21.39 36.59 8.98
N SER A 537 -22.14 37.13 8.00
CA SER A 537 -22.29 36.59 6.64
C SER A 537 -22.92 35.21 6.62
N ALA A 538 -23.85 34.95 7.52
CA ALA A 538 -24.70 33.78 7.53
C ALA A 538 -26.10 34.09 6.97
N TYR A 539 -26.83 33.07 6.63
CA TYR A 539 -28.15 33.17 5.99
C TYR A 539 -29.11 32.14 6.58
N GLU A 540 -30.34 32.57 6.78
CA GLU A 540 -31.48 31.75 7.20
C GLU A 540 -32.44 31.51 6.03
N VAL A 541 -33.06 30.34 5.99
CA VAL A 541 -34.06 29.95 4.98
C VAL A 541 -35.34 30.77 5.14
N THR A 542 -35.94 31.16 4.03
CA THR A 542 -37.23 31.80 3.99
C THR A 542 -38.20 31.01 3.08
N ASP A 543 -39.49 31.29 3.17
CA ASP A 543 -40.50 30.66 2.27
C ASP A 543 -40.21 30.94 0.79
N GLN A 544 -39.59 32.11 0.49
CA GLN A 544 -39.27 32.52 -0.88
C GLN A 544 -37.93 31.91 -1.39
N SER A 545 -36.99 31.59 -0.48
CA SER A 545 -35.75 30.92 -0.87
C SER A 545 -35.99 29.45 -1.22
N GLY A 546 -37.05 28.87 -0.68
CA GLY A 546 -37.29 27.42 -0.71
C GLY A 546 -36.37 26.66 0.25
N PRO A 547 -36.59 25.35 0.42
CA PRO A 547 -35.80 24.52 1.31
C PRO A 547 -34.37 24.35 0.77
N ALA A 548 -33.43 24.08 1.68
CA ALA A 548 -32.07 23.73 1.32
C ALA A 548 -32.01 22.37 0.59
N ILE A 549 -31.38 22.35 -0.54
CA ILE A 549 -31.13 21.11 -1.32
C ILE A 549 -29.67 20.74 -1.12
N ILE A 550 -29.42 19.58 -0.51
CA ILE A 550 -28.08 19.05 -0.28
C ILE A 550 -27.49 18.57 -1.60
N GLY A 551 -26.23 18.89 -1.87
CA GLY A 551 -25.54 18.62 -3.13
C GLY A 551 -25.62 19.84 -4.04
N ALA A 552 -24.57 20.63 -4.08
CA ALA A 552 -24.47 21.82 -4.93
C ALA A 552 -23.69 21.51 -6.22
N SER A 553 -23.93 22.34 -7.22
CA SER A 553 -23.11 22.36 -8.45
C SER A 553 -21.72 22.96 -8.23
N GLY A 554 -21.51 23.69 -7.13
CA GLY A 554 -20.23 24.27 -6.76
C GLY A 554 -19.22 23.25 -6.23
N LYS A 555 -17.94 23.62 -6.28
CA LYS A 555 -16.82 22.82 -5.78
C LYS A 555 -16.14 23.52 -4.61
N ILE A 556 -15.72 22.75 -3.61
CA ILE A 556 -14.92 23.26 -2.51
C ILE A 556 -13.47 23.40 -2.98
N SER A 557 -12.85 24.54 -2.66
CA SER A 557 -11.42 24.79 -2.81
C SER A 557 -10.83 24.90 -1.41
N GLY A 558 -10.01 23.93 -1.03
CA GLY A 558 -9.28 23.94 0.24
C GLY A 558 -8.18 25.00 0.25
N SER A 559 -7.75 25.40 1.44
CA SER A 559 -6.73 26.44 1.64
C SER A 559 -7.01 27.73 0.85
N SER A 560 -8.27 28.16 0.84
CA SER A 560 -8.74 29.31 0.07
C SER A 560 -9.83 30.06 0.83
N LEU A 561 -10.00 31.34 0.53
CA LEU A 561 -11.09 32.16 1.09
C LEU A 561 -11.79 32.94 -0.03
N GLU A 562 -13.11 33.06 0.09
CA GLU A 562 -13.92 33.97 -0.72
C GLU A 562 -13.89 35.37 -0.10
N GLY A 563 -13.52 36.36 -0.87
CA GLY A 563 -13.59 37.77 -0.48
C GLY A 563 -14.99 38.37 -0.58
N SER A 564 -15.12 39.63 -0.27
CA SER A 564 -16.34 40.41 -0.54
C SER A 564 -16.61 40.48 -2.04
N ASN A 565 -17.88 40.42 -2.46
CA ASN A 565 -18.24 40.69 -3.85
C ASN A 565 -18.41 42.19 -4.17
N THR A 566 -18.07 43.05 -3.23
CA THR A 566 -18.13 44.52 -3.43
C THR A 566 -16.78 45.07 -3.90
N ASP A 567 -16.78 45.85 -4.97
CA ASP A 567 -15.62 46.59 -5.45
C ASP A 567 -15.68 48.03 -4.89
N ILE A 568 -14.62 48.41 -4.20
CA ILE A 568 -14.53 49.73 -3.56
C ILE A 568 -14.62 50.87 -4.59
N ALA A 569 -13.99 50.70 -5.77
CA ALA A 569 -13.98 51.74 -6.81
C ALA A 569 -15.38 51.92 -7.43
N ASP A 570 -16.08 50.83 -7.67
CA ASP A 570 -17.46 50.84 -8.13
C ASP A 570 -18.41 51.50 -7.12
N GLU A 571 -18.27 51.14 -5.84
CA GLU A 571 -19.11 51.72 -4.78
C GLU A 571 -18.82 53.20 -4.57
N PHE A 572 -17.55 53.69 -4.69
CA PHE A 572 -17.26 55.09 -4.68
C PHE A 572 -17.86 55.84 -5.88
N THR A 573 -17.84 55.27 -7.05
CA THR A 573 -18.49 55.82 -8.23
C THR A 573 -19.99 55.97 -8.02
N LYS A 574 -20.65 54.93 -7.51
CA LYS A 574 -22.07 54.96 -7.14
C LYS A 574 -22.34 56.02 -6.05
N LEU A 575 -21.46 56.15 -5.04
CA LEU A 575 -21.57 57.15 -3.99
C LEU A 575 -21.62 58.55 -4.57
N ILE A 576 -20.66 58.89 -5.48
CA ILE A 576 -20.60 60.24 -6.10
C ILE A 576 -21.87 60.53 -6.90
N VAL A 577 -22.33 59.56 -7.73
CA VAL A 577 -23.56 59.73 -8.51
C VAL A 577 -24.80 59.91 -7.63
N THR A 578 -24.91 59.11 -6.56
CA THR A 578 -26.00 59.18 -5.61
C THR A 578 -26.00 60.51 -4.83
N GLN A 579 -24.79 61.01 -4.41
CA GLN A 579 -24.64 62.33 -3.77
C GLN A 579 -25.04 63.48 -4.69
N GLN A 580 -24.68 63.39 -5.99
CA GLN A 580 -25.11 64.39 -6.96
C GLN A 580 -26.65 64.39 -7.15
N ALA A 581 -27.25 63.20 -7.27
CA ALA A 581 -28.71 63.08 -7.36
C ALA A 581 -29.43 63.57 -6.11
N TYR A 582 -28.86 63.31 -4.90
CA TYR A 582 -29.36 63.84 -3.64
C TYR A 582 -29.30 65.37 -3.62
N SER A 583 -28.17 65.95 -4.00
CA SER A 583 -27.97 67.42 -4.08
C SER A 583 -28.94 68.08 -5.07
N ALA A 584 -29.19 67.42 -6.25
CA ALA A 584 -30.14 67.91 -7.25
C ALA A 584 -31.59 67.99 -6.68
N ASN A 585 -32.02 66.92 -6.01
CA ASN A 585 -33.34 66.88 -5.36
C ASN A 585 -33.49 67.95 -4.26
N THR A 586 -32.40 68.17 -3.46
CA THR A 586 -32.38 69.24 -2.44
C THR A 586 -32.55 70.62 -3.08
N LYS A 587 -31.91 70.83 -4.26
CA LYS A 587 -32.02 72.11 -4.98
C LYS A 587 -33.43 72.34 -5.53
N VAL A 588 -34.10 71.29 -5.98
CA VAL A 588 -35.52 71.40 -6.39
C VAL A 588 -36.40 71.83 -5.23
N ILE A 589 -36.21 71.23 -4.04
CA ILE A 589 -36.98 71.59 -2.83
C ILE A 589 -36.71 73.06 -2.44
N THR A 590 -35.44 73.51 -2.43
CA THR A 590 -35.11 74.93 -2.08
C THR A 590 -35.73 75.90 -3.09
N THR A 591 -35.68 75.55 -4.40
CA THR A 591 -36.27 76.39 -5.44
C THR A 591 -37.80 76.44 -5.30
N ALA A 592 -38.46 75.27 -5.11
CA ALA A 592 -39.89 75.18 -4.90
C ALA A 592 -40.34 75.96 -3.65
N ASN A 593 -39.57 75.91 -2.54
CA ASN A 593 -39.82 76.66 -1.34
C ASN A 593 -39.71 78.18 -1.61
N SER A 594 -38.69 78.62 -2.37
CA SER A 594 -38.58 80.06 -2.76
C SER A 594 -39.76 80.50 -3.61
N MET A 595 -40.21 79.67 -4.55
CA MET A 595 -41.39 79.96 -5.38
C MET A 595 -42.69 80.06 -4.54
N VAL A 596 -42.85 79.23 -3.52
CA VAL A 596 -43.98 79.32 -2.57
C VAL A 596 -43.92 80.59 -1.76
N GLN A 597 -42.72 80.98 -1.29
CA GLN A 597 -42.51 82.23 -0.59
C GLN A 597 -42.79 83.44 -1.45
N ASP A 598 -42.36 83.47 -2.70
CA ASP A 598 -42.65 84.52 -3.67
C ASP A 598 -44.16 84.63 -3.94
N LEU A 599 -44.84 83.49 -4.09
CA LEU A 599 -46.30 83.47 -4.23
C LEU A 599 -47.01 84.04 -3.01
N LEU A 600 -46.58 83.70 -1.82
CA LEU A 600 -47.13 84.25 -0.59
C LEU A 600 -46.85 85.75 -0.44
N ASN A 601 -45.71 86.26 -0.91
CA ASN A 601 -45.38 87.64 -0.94
C ASN A 601 -46.18 88.48 -1.94
N VAL A 602 -46.62 87.87 -3.05
CA VAL A 602 -47.49 88.51 -4.07
C VAL A 602 -48.95 88.54 -3.64
N LEU A 603 -49.36 87.63 -2.72
CA LEU A 603 -50.70 87.59 -2.15
C LEU A 603 -50.90 88.54 -0.94
N ARG A 604 -49.87 89.17 -0.51
CA ARG A 604 -49.85 90.15 0.59
C ARG A 604 -49.89 91.57 -0.01
#